data_17f529ef7737f8d71f60675ebac5aabb
#
_entry.id   17f529ef7737f8d71f60675ebac5aabb
#
_cell.length_a   1.000
_cell.length_b   1.000
_cell.length_c   1.000
_cell.angle_alpha   90.00
_cell.angle_beta   90.00
_cell.angle_gamma   90.00
#
_symmetry.space_group_name_H-M   'P 1'
#
loop_
_entity.id
_entity.type
_entity.pdbx_description
1 polymer ?
#
loop_
_entity_poly.entity_id
_entity_poly.type
_entity_poly.pdbx_seq_one_letter_code
_entity_poly.pdbx_strand_id
1 'polypeptide(L)'
;FKEVADIKTADQLNLPTPEVEYHTIATKPTEIQQEMVKALSERATKVHSGQVKPEVDNMLKITSDGRKLGLDQRIINPMLPDEETTKVNQCVANVLQYWRDGEADKLTQLVFCAISTPKPAPSQRAAKAAPGNLDSPEIRALEDAIPLDDEKDESPFTVYEDVRQKLIAGGMPPEQIAFIHDANTEVKKRELFAKVRSGQVRVLMGSTAKMGAG
;
A
#
# COMPACT_ATOMS: atom_id res chain seq x y z
N PHE A 1 11.33 15.31 -31.35
CA PHE A 1 11.71 14.25 -30.42
C PHE A 1 12.17 12.99 -31.18
N LYS A 2 11.45 12.56 -32.24
CA LYS A 2 11.80 11.37 -33.05
C LYS A 2 13.13 11.50 -33.80
N GLU A 3 13.65 12.71 -33.98
CA GLU A 3 14.94 12.96 -34.67
C GLU A 3 16.17 12.74 -33.76
N VAL A 4 15.97 12.72 -32.44
CA VAL A 4 17.05 12.61 -31.45
C VAL A 4 16.88 11.43 -30.47
N ALA A 5 15.80 10.66 -30.59
CA ALA A 5 15.52 9.51 -29.72
C ALA A 5 14.98 8.32 -30.53
N ASP A 6 15.55 7.13 -30.34
CA ASP A 6 15.00 5.87 -30.84
C ASP A 6 13.86 5.43 -29.89
N ILE A 7 12.62 5.69 -30.32
CA ILE A 7 11.43 5.36 -29.54
C ILE A 7 10.86 4.06 -30.06
N LYS A 8 10.84 3.03 -29.20
CA LYS A 8 10.20 1.74 -29.45
C LYS A 8 9.04 1.54 -28.52
N THR A 9 7.90 1.17 -29.08
CA THR A 9 6.72 0.77 -28.27
C THR A 9 6.88 -0.66 -27.77
N ALA A 10 6.12 -1.05 -26.75
CA ALA A 10 6.16 -2.41 -26.19
C ALA A 10 5.90 -3.46 -27.27
N ASP A 11 4.99 -3.19 -28.23
CA ASP A 11 4.67 -4.09 -29.34
C ASP A 11 5.86 -4.29 -30.30
N GLN A 12 6.70 -3.27 -30.48
CA GLN A 12 7.89 -3.34 -31.33
C GLN A 12 9.06 -4.08 -30.65
N LEU A 13 9.03 -4.17 -29.32
CA LEU A 13 10.07 -4.84 -28.54
C LEU A 13 9.84 -6.35 -28.39
N ASN A 14 8.65 -6.86 -28.76
CA ASN A 14 8.27 -8.27 -28.61
C ASN A 14 8.63 -8.82 -27.21
N LEU A 15 8.39 -8.01 -26.17
CA LEU A 15 8.68 -8.42 -24.81
C LEU A 15 7.75 -9.59 -24.42
N PRO A 16 8.27 -10.62 -23.74
CA PRO A 16 7.42 -11.68 -23.21
C PRO A 16 6.50 -11.08 -22.14
N THR A 17 5.23 -10.88 -22.49
CA THR A 17 4.20 -10.43 -21.57
C THR A 17 3.45 -11.64 -21.04
N PRO A 18 3.25 -11.77 -19.70
CA PRO A 18 2.43 -12.82 -19.14
C PRO A 18 0.97 -12.63 -19.51
N GLU A 19 0.23 -13.73 -19.61
CA GLU A 19 -1.22 -13.68 -19.64
C GLU A 19 -1.75 -13.18 -18.30
N VAL A 20 -2.76 -12.31 -18.33
CA VAL A 20 -3.32 -11.67 -17.15
C VAL A 20 -4.78 -12.03 -17.01
N GLU A 21 -5.15 -12.56 -15.88
CA GLU A 21 -6.54 -12.77 -15.48
C GLU A 21 -6.90 -11.77 -14.38
N TYR A 22 -7.98 -11.00 -14.58
CA TYR A 22 -8.43 -9.97 -13.64
C TYR A 22 -9.60 -10.46 -12.81
N HIS A 23 -9.40 -10.57 -11.49
CA HIS A 23 -10.46 -10.88 -10.54
C HIS A 23 -10.77 -9.65 -9.69
N THR A 24 -12.00 -9.14 -9.77
CA THR A 24 -12.46 -8.01 -8.95
C THR A 24 -13.31 -8.52 -7.80
N ILE A 25 -12.86 -8.27 -6.57
CA ILE A 25 -13.61 -8.60 -5.36
C ILE A 25 -14.19 -7.31 -4.79
N ALA A 26 -15.50 -7.18 -4.88
CA ALA A 26 -16.24 -6.06 -4.34
C ALA A 26 -16.74 -6.39 -2.92
N THR A 27 -16.40 -5.54 -1.96
CA THR A 27 -16.89 -5.65 -0.58
C THR A 27 -18.03 -4.66 -0.36
N LYS A 28 -19.00 -5.06 0.47
CA LYS A 28 -20.06 -4.14 0.90
C LYS A 28 -19.54 -3.27 2.06
N PRO A 29 -19.86 -1.97 2.08
CA PRO A 29 -19.48 -1.11 3.19
C PRO A 29 -20.25 -1.52 4.45
N THR A 30 -19.58 -1.43 5.61
CA THR A 30 -20.21 -1.62 6.92
C THR A 30 -21.18 -0.46 7.22
N GLU A 31 -22.08 -0.62 8.19
CA GLU A 31 -22.96 0.47 8.61
C GLU A 31 -22.15 1.67 9.12
N ILE A 32 -21.09 1.41 9.88
CA ILE A 32 -20.18 2.44 10.38
C ILE A 32 -19.52 3.19 9.20
N GLN A 33 -19.04 2.48 8.19
CA GLN A 33 -18.47 3.11 7.00
C GLN A 33 -19.48 3.99 6.27
N GLN A 34 -20.74 3.54 6.16
CA GLN A 34 -21.81 4.33 5.53
C GLN A 34 -22.09 5.63 6.31
N GLU A 35 -22.12 5.59 7.64
CA GLU A 35 -22.27 6.77 8.48
C GLU A 35 -21.08 7.73 8.34
N MET A 36 -19.87 7.20 8.35
CA MET A 36 -18.66 8.01 8.15
C MET A 36 -18.62 8.67 6.76
N VAL A 37 -19.09 8.00 5.71
CA VAL A 37 -19.21 8.58 4.36
C VAL A 37 -20.21 9.74 4.36
N LYS A 38 -21.34 9.63 5.08
CA LYS A 38 -22.29 10.76 5.24
C LYS A 38 -21.61 11.95 5.91
N ALA A 39 -20.87 11.71 6.99
CA ALA A 39 -20.12 12.76 7.68
C ALA A 39 -19.07 13.43 6.77
N LEU A 40 -18.37 12.67 5.94
CA LEU A 40 -17.44 13.22 4.92
C LEU A 40 -18.18 14.09 3.89
N SER A 41 -19.36 13.66 3.44
CA SER A 41 -20.18 14.44 2.51
C SER A 41 -20.65 15.77 3.12
N GLU A 42 -21.05 15.77 4.39
CA GLU A 42 -21.41 16.99 5.10
C GLU A 42 -20.22 17.94 5.26
N ARG A 43 -19.03 17.41 5.58
CA ARG A 43 -17.79 18.19 5.63
C ARG A 43 -17.49 18.82 4.26
N ALA A 44 -17.59 18.05 3.17
CA ALA A 44 -17.39 18.54 1.81
C ALA A 44 -18.34 19.68 1.46
N THR A 45 -19.60 19.57 1.85
CA THR A 45 -20.61 20.61 1.65
C THR A 45 -20.23 21.92 2.40
N LYS A 46 -19.79 21.81 3.65
CA LYS A 46 -19.36 22.95 4.46
C LYS A 46 -18.11 23.64 3.88
N VAL A 47 -17.15 22.86 3.40
CA VAL A 47 -15.95 23.38 2.73
C VAL A 47 -16.33 24.08 1.42
N HIS A 48 -17.18 23.46 0.61
CA HIS A 48 -17.63 24.03 -0.66
C HIS A 48 -18.41 25.34 -0.49
N SER A 49 -19.22 25.44 0.57
CA SER A 49 -19.97 26.67 0.89
C SER A 49 -19.15 27.76 1.59
N GLY A 50 -17.85 27.54 1.84
CA GLY A 50 -16.98 28.51 2.51
C GLY A 50 -17.25 28.69 4.00
N GLN A 51 -18.02 27.77 4.63
CA GLN A 51 -18.35 27.83 6.06
C GLN A 51 -17.18 27.44 6.97
N VAL A 52 -16.15 26.81 6.41
CA VAL A 52 -14.97 26.32 7.15
C VAL A 52 -13.72 26.89 6.50
N LYS A 53 -12.77 27.38 7.32
CA LYS A 53 -11.48 27.87 6.83
C LYS A 53 -10.63 26.70 6.30
N PRO A 54 -9.86 26.90 5.20
CA PRO A 54 -9.03 25.84 4.60
C PRO A 54 -8.00 25.23 5.54
N GLU A 55 -7.53 25.97 6.55
CA GLU A 55 -6.59 25.50 7.57
C GLU A 55 -7.23 24.49 8.55
N VAL A 56 -8.55 24.59 8.75
CA VAL A 56 -9.31 23.70 9.64
C VAL A 56 -9.72 22.44 8.89
N ASP A 57 -10.38 22.60 7.73
CA ASP A 57 -10.77 21.49 6.87
C ASP A 57 -10.76 21.91 5.40
N ASN A 58 -10.45 20.96 4.51
CA ASN A 58 -10.37 21.21 3.07
C ASN A 58 -10.61 19.91 2.28
N MET A 59 -10.84 20.05 0.96
CA MET A 59 -11.13 18.90 0.10
C MET A 59 -10.00 17.86 0.05
N LEU A 60 -8.74 18.27 0.26
CA LEU A 60 -7.62 17.33 0.28
C LEU A 60 -7.69 16.42 1.52
N LYS A 61 -7.93 16.99 2.70
CA LYS A 61 -8.14 16.21 3.94
C LYS A 61 -9.32 15.26 3.80
N ILE A 62 -10.46 15.76 3.30
CA ILE A 62 -11.68 14.96 3.12
C ILE A 62 -11.44 13.79 2.15
N THR A 63 -10.72 14.04 1.05
CA THR A 63 -10.36 12.99 0.09
C THR A 63 -9.40 11.97 0.68
N SER A 64 -8.42 12.43 1.48
CA SER A 64 -7.50 11.55 2.19
C SER A 64 -8.25 10.66 3.20
N ASP A 65 -9.12 11.25 4.02
CA ASP A 65 -9.96 10.51 4.96
C ASP A 65 -10.88 9.51 4.24
N GLY A 66 -11.47 9.90 3.11
CA GLY A 66 -12.29 9.01 2.30
C GLY A 66 -11.51 7.81 1.74
N ARG A 67 -10.27 8.01 1.32
CA ARG A 67 -9.39 6.92 0.87
C ARG A 67 -9.01 5.98 2.02
N LYS A 68 -8.69 6.53 3.19
CA LYS A 68 -8.40 5.76 4.42
C LYS A 68 -9.61 4.92 4.83
N LEU A 69 -10.79 5.55 4.90
CA LEU A 69 -12.06 4.89 5.20
C LEU A 69 -12.40 3.79 4.19
N GLY A 70 -12.17 4.05 2.91
CA GLY A 70 -12.43 3.09 1.83
C GLY A 70 -11.51 1.86 1.87
N LEU A 71 -10.38 1.92 2.57
CA LEU A 71 -9.50 0.79 2.81
C LEU A 71 -9.90 0.06 4.10
N ASP A 72 -9.84 0.77 5.24
CA ASP A 72 -10.20 0.23 6.54
C ASP A 72 -10.57 1.37 7.51
N GLN A 73 -11.73 1.27 8.14
CA GLN A 73 -12.24 2.28 9.09
C GLN A 73 -11.29 2.49 10.30
N ARG A 74 -10.53 1.47 10.69
CA ARG A 74 -9.58 1.51 11.80
C ARG A 74 -8.37 2.42 11.54
N ILE A 75 -8.09 2.77 10.29
CA ILE A 75 -7.05 3.77 9.97
C ILE A 75 -7.47 5.14 10.49
N ILE A 76 -8.77 5.46 10.47
CA ILE A 76 -9.31 6.74 10.99
C ILE A 76 -9.47 6.66 12.51
N ASN A 77 -10.03 5.56 13.00
CA ASN A 77 -10.21 5.35 14.43
C ASN A 77 -9.90 3.88 14.79
N PRO A 78 -8.74 3.62 15.42
CA PRO A 78 -8.32 2.26 15.79
C PRO A 78 -9.25 1.53 16.77
N MET A 79 -10.16 2.26 17.44
CA MET A 79 -11.14 1.70 18.38
C MET A 79 -12.35 1.09 17.66
N LEU A 80 -12.50 1.31 16.36
CA LEU A 80 -13.58 0.71 15.58
C LEU A 80 -13.39 -0.80 15.39
N PRO A 81 -14.48 -1.55 15.28
CA PRO A 81 -14.40 -3.00 15.14
C PRO A 81 -13.72 -3.42 13.83
N ASP A 82 -13.10 -4.60 13.89
CA ASP A 82 -12.57 -5.29 12.72
C ASP A 82 -13.68 -6.15 12.11
N GLU A 83 -14.27 -5.68 11.03
CA GLU A 83 -15.38 -6.34 10.35
C GLU A 83 -14.87 -7.34 9.31
N GLU A 84 -15.40 -8.56 9.31
CA GLU A 84 -14.97 -9.64 8.40
C GLU A 84 -15.09 -9.29 6.92
N THR A 85 -16.06 -8.43 6.58
CA THR A 85 -16.36 -8.05 5.19
C THR A 85 -15.48 -6.92 4.64
N THR A 86 -14.51 -6.42 5.42
CA THR A 86 -13.61 -5.35 4.97
C THR A 86 -12.70 -5.81 3.83
N LYS A 87 -12.22 -4.85 3.04
CA LYS A 87 -11.25 -5.11 1.96
C LYS A 87 -9.99 -5.79 2.48
N VAL A 88 -9.52 -5.39 3.66
CA VAL A 88 -8.32 -5.95 4.28
C VAL A 88 -8.56 -7.43 4.61
N ASN A 89 -9.68 -7.78 5.22
CA ASN A 89 -9.99 -9.16 5.57
C ASN A 89 -10.23 -10.04 4.34
N GLN A 90 -10.88 -9.53 3.31
CA GLN A 90 -11.02 -10.23 2.03
C GLN A 90 -9.67 -10.44 1.33
N CYS A 91 -8.78 -9.45 1.38
CA CYS A 91 -7.42 -9.59 0.88
C CYS A 91 -6.66 -10.68 1.62
N VAL A 92 -6.72 -10.70 2.96
CA VAL A 92 -6.09 -11.75 3.79
C VAL A 92 -6.63 -13.13 3.44
N ALA A 93 -7.94 -13.28 3.31
CA ALA A 93 -8.57 -14.56 2.94
C ALA A 93 -8.06 -15.07 1.59
N ASN A 94 -7.99 -14.20 0.59
CA ASN A 94 -7.44 -14.54 -0.73
C ASN A 94 -5.97 -14.91 -0.68
N VAL A 95 -5.16 -14.11 0.01
CA VAL A 95 -3.72 -14.40 0.15
C VAL A 95 -3.50 -15.76 0.79
N LEU A 96 -4.26 -16.10 1.83
CA LEU A 96 -4.19 -17.41 2.48
C LEU A 96 -4.64 -18.55 1.57
N GLN A 97 -5.68 -18.32 0.76
CA GLN A 97 -6.13 -19.32 -0.21
C GLN A 97 -5.03 -19.60 -1.25
N TYR A 98 -4.53 -18.57 -1.94
CA TYR A 98 -3.47 -18.73 -2.94
C TYR A 98 -2.16 -19.25 -2.35
N TRP A 99 -1.86 -18.93 -1.10
CA TRP A 99 -0.71 -19.49 -0.40
C TRP A 99 -0.83 -21.01 -0.22
N ARG A 100 -2.01 -21.50 0.18
CA ARG A 100 -2.26 -22.94 0.34
C ARG A 100 -2.28 -23.66 -1.01
N ASP A 101 -3.00 -23.10 -1.98
CA ASP A 101 -3.16 -23.70 -3.31
C ASP A 101 -1.82 -23.75 -4.06
N GLY A 102 -0.96 -22.78 -3.87
CA GLY A 102 0.35 -22.69 -4.49
C GLY A 102 1.52 -23.26 -3.66
N GLU A 103 1.25 -24.10 -2.66
CA GLU A 103 2.30 -24.62 -1.77
C GLU A 103 3.30 -25.53 -2.50
N ALA A 104 2.83 -26.38 -3.42
CA ALA A 104 3.66 -27.30 -4.18
C ALA A 104 4.73 -26.58 -5.01
N ASP A 105 4.36 -25.46 -5.64
CA ASP A 105 5.22 -24.67 -6.51
C ASP A 105 5.87 -23.48 -5.80
N LYS A 106 5.58 -23.30 -4.51
CA LYS A 106 6.00 -22.13 -3.70
C LYS A 106 5.68 -20.81 -4.38
N LEU A 107 4.48 -20.70 -4.94
CA LEU A 107 4.02 -19.49 -5.62
C LEU A 107 4.12 -18.28 -4.70
N THR A 108 4.53 -17.14 -5.27
CA THR A 108 4.71 -15.89 -4.55
C THR A 108 3.63 -14.89 -4.93
N GLN A 109 3.25 -14.05 -3.98
CA GLN A 109 2.20 -13.05 -4.14
C GLN A 109 2.75 -11.66 -3.84
N LEU A 110 2.39 -10.67 -4.67
CA LEU A 110 2.69 -9.27 -4.46
C LEU A 110 1.42 -8.55 -4.00
N VAL A 111 1.47 -7.94 -2.83
CA VAL A 111 0.34 -7.18 -2.27
C VAL A 111 0.67 -5.70 -2.30
N PHE A 112 -0.04 -4.95 -3.13
CA PHE A 112 0.15 -3.50 -3.27
C PHE A 112 -0.81 -2.75 -2.35
N CYS A 113 -0.26 -1.98 -1.41
CA CYS A 113 -1.01 -1.09 -0.54
C CYS A 113 -0.26 0.24 -0.40
N ALA A 114 -0.83 1.32 -0.93
CA ALA A 114 -0.21 2.64 -0.93
C ALA A 114 -0.59 3.50 0.30
N ILE A 115 -1.53 3.03 1.13
CA ILE A 115 -2.03 3.75 2.31
C ILE A 115 -1.59 2.99 3.55
N SER A 116 -1.38 3.71 4.67
CA SER A 116 -0.98 3.12 5.96
C SER A 116 0.35 2.34 5.86
N THR A 117 1.31 2.89 5.12
CA THR A 117 2.64 2.29 4.96
C THR A 117 3.41 2.27 6.29
N PRO A 118 4.27 1.25 6.53
CA PRO A 118 5.06 1.18 7.76
C PRO A 118 5.96 2.41 7.90
N LYS A 119 5.96 3.02 9.07
CA LYS A 119 6.86 4.15 9.38
C LYS A 119 8.29 3.62 9.57
N PRO A 120 9.31 4.31 9.05
CA PRO A 120 10.70 3.95 9.33
C PRO A 120 10.97 4.01 10.83
N ALA A 121 11.73 3.04 11.34
CA ALA A 121 12.16 3.08 12.74
C ALA A 121 12.91 4.39 13.05
N PRO A 122 12.88 4.91 14.29
CA PRO A 122 13.52 6.17 14.68
C PRO A 122 15.00 6.26 14.27
N SER A 123 15.73 5.13 14.35
CA SER A 123 17.11 5.01 13.91
C SER A 123 17.31 5.20 12.40
N GLN A 124 16.28 4.93 11.60
CA GLN A 124 16.31 5.07 10.14
C GLN A 124 15.95 6.51 9.71
N ARG A 125 15.18 7.25 10.53
CA ARG A 125 14.89 8.67 10.29
C ARG A 125 16.15 9.53 10.39
N ALA A 126 17.04 9.23 11.32
CA ALA A 126 18.33 9.92 11.48
C ALA A 126 19.29 9.65 10.30
N ALA A 127 19.25 8.44 9.71
CA ALA A 127 20.09 8.08 8.58
C ALA A 127 19.63 8.71 7.25
N LYS A 128 18.34 9.04 7.09
CA LYS A 128 17.79 9.74 5.93
C LYS A 128 18.20 11.21 5.85
N ALA A 129 18.64 11.80 6.96
CA ALA A 129 19.12 13.18 7.03
C ALA A 129 20.60 13.33 6.64
N ALA A 130 21.34 12.24 6.39
CA ALA A 130 22.73 12.29 5.94
C ALA A 130 22.81 12.49 4.42
N PRO A 131 23.62 13.44 3.92
CA PRO A 131 23.80 13.66 2.49
C PRO A 131 24.56 12.47 1.89
N GLY A 132 23.91 11.68 1.05
CA GLY A 132 24.57 10.57 0.34
C GLY A 132 23.69 9.38 -0.05
N ASN A 133 22.42 9.39 0.23
CA ASN A 133 21.54 8.30 -0.21
C ASN A 133 20.94 8.63 -1.58
N LEU A 134 21.36 7.89 -2.62
CA LEU A 134 20.84 7.99 -3.99
C LEU A 134 19.41 7.39 -4.06
N ASP A 135 18.44 8.10 -3.51
CA ASP A 135 17.06 7.98 -3.96
C ASP A 135 16.96 8.82 -5.24
N SER A 136 16.58 8.22 -6.37
CA SER A 136 16.49 8.98 -7.61
C SER A 136 15.49 10.13 -7.46
N PRO A 137 15.78 11.33 -8.03
CA PRO A 137 14.90 12.50 -7.95
C PRO A 137 13.47 12.22 -8.46
N GLU A 138 13.34 11.25 -9.36
CA GLU A 138 12.07 10.86 -9.98
C GLU A 138 11.16 10.08 -9.01
N ILE A 139 11.72 9.23 -8.16
CA ILE A 139 10.94 8.50 -7.14
C ILE A 139 10.47 9.48 -6.05
N ARG A 140 11.33 10.44 -5.66
CA ARG A 140 10.94 11.52 -4.76
C ARG A 140 9.83 12.39 -5.35
N ALA A 141 9.94 12.76 -6.62
CA ALA A 141 8.91 13.56 -7.29
C ALA A 141 7.56 12.81 -7.40
N LEU A 142 7.56 11.47 -7.48
CA LEU A 142 6.34 10.66 -7.46
C LEU A 142 5.77 10.53 -6.03
N GLU A 143 6.61 10.42 -5.01
CA GLU A 143 6.20 10.42 -3.60
C GLU A 143 5.69 11.81 -3.17
N ASP A 144 6.30 12.88 -3.65
CA ASP A 144 5.91 14.28 -3.38
C ASP A 144 4.70 14.73 -4.23
N ALA A 145 4.47 14.15 -5.40
CA ALA A 145 3.35 14.50 -6.29
C ALA A 145 2.01 13.87 -5.85
N ILE A 146 2.04 12.90 -4.94
CA ILE A 146 0.87 12.40 -4.23
C ILE A 146 1.06 12.83 -2.78
N PRO A 147 0.52 13.96 -2.34
CA PRO A 147 0.52 14.34 -0.94
C PRO A 147 -0.39 13.35 -0.20
N LEU A 148 0.17 12.19 0.13
CA LEU A 148 -0.36 11.33 1.14
C LEU A 148 -0.05 12.07 2.45
N ASP A 149 -1.08 12.62 3.06
CA ASP A 149 -1.02 13.38 4.32
C ASP A 149 -0.70 12.42 5.48
N ASP A 150 0.43 11.71 5.35
CA ASP A 150 0.94 10.74 6.34
C ASP A 150 1.77 11.42 7.44
N GLU A 151 1.94 12.75 7.38
CA GLU A 151 2.87 13.44 8.29
C GLU A 151 2.43 13.50 9.75
N LYS A 152 1.18 13.14 10.08
CA LYS A 152 0.66 13.22 11.45
C LYS A 152 -0.17 12.01 11.91
N ASP A 153 -0.15 10.92 11.16
CA ASP A 153 -0.85 9.72 11.62
C ASP A 153 -0.02 9.04 12.73
N GLU A 154 -0.25 9.45 13.96
CA GLU A 154 0.33 8.84 15.17
C GLU A 154 -0.41 7.55 15.56
N SER A 155 -1.33 7.08 14.72
CA SER A 155 -2.06 5.85 14.98
C SER A 155 -1.11 4.68 15.16
N PRO A 156 -1.24 3.90 16.25
CA PRO A 156 -0.49 2.67 16.45
C PRO A 156 -0.92 1.58 15.46
N PHE A 157 -2.07 1.75 14.78
CA PHE A 157 -2.61 0.82 13.82
C PHE A 157 -2.03 1.06 12.43
N THR A 158 -1.50 -0.01 11.81
CA THR A 158 -1.14 -0.02 10.40
C THR A 158 -1.74 -1.23 9.70
N VAL A 159 -2.25 -1.04 8.49
CA VAL A 159 -2.80 -2.13 7.67
C VAL A 159 -1.74 -3.20 7.38
N TYR A 160 -0.49 -2.82 7.20
CA TYR A 160 0.60 -3.75 6.95
C TYR A 160 0.80 -4.75 8.10
N GLU A 161 0.83 -4.24 9.35
CA GLU A 161 1.01 -5.11 10.50
C GLU A 161 -0.25 -5.92 10.78
N ASP A 162 -1.44 -5.35 10.60
CA ASP A 162 -2.72 -6.07 10.73
C ASP A 162 -2.80 -7.25 9.74
N VAL A 163 -2.47 -7.02 8.47
CA VAL A 163 -2.42 -8.08 7.46
C VAL A 163 -1.40 -9.15 7.85
N ARG A 164 -0.19 -8.75 8.27
CA ARG A 164 0.85 -9.67 8.70
C ARG A 164 0.38 -10.57 9.85
N GLN A 165 -0.21 -9.98 10.89
CA GLN A 165 -0.72 -10.71 12.04
C GLN A 165 -1.83 -11.71 11.66
N LYS A 166 -2.73 -11.29 10.79
CA LYS A 166 -3.81 -12.15 10.27
C LYS A 166 -3.30 -13.29 9.41
N LEU A 167 -2.30 -13.06 8.57
CA LEU A 167 -1.66 -14.11 7.78
C LEU A 167 -0.97 -15.14 8.68
N ILE A 168 -0.26 -14.68 9.72
CA ILE A 168 0.37 -15.55 10.71
C ILE A 168 -0.69 -16.35 11.49
N ALA A 169 -1.77 -15.70 11.93
CA ALA A 169 -2.89 -16.37 12.59
C ALA A 169 -3.57 -17.39 11.67
N GLY A 170 -3.56 -17.18 10.35
CA GLY A 170 -4.02 -18.11 9.32
C GLY A 170 -3.07 -19.27 9.04
N GLY A 171 -1.93 -19.36 9.74
CA GLY A 171 -0.95 -20.44 9.68
C GLY A 171 0.26 -20.18 8.78
N MET A 172 0.39 -18.98 8.20
CA MET A 172 1.55 -18.64 7.38
C MET A 172 2.78 -18.36 8.27
N PRO A 173 3.94 -18.99 8.01
CA PRO A 173 5.17 -18.71 8.74
C PRO A 173 5.61 -17.25 8.60
N PRO A 174 6.02 -16.55 9.69
CA PRO A 174 6.40 -15.15 9.65
C PRO A 174 7.53 -14.83 8.65
N GLU A 175 8.45 -15.76 8.44
CA GLU A 175 9.57 -15.63 7.50
C GLU A 175 9.16 -15.64 6.04
N GLN A 176 7.94 -16.09 5.73
CA GLN A 176 7.38 -16.07 4.39
C GLN A 176 6.71 -14.73 4.03
N ILE A 177 6.60 -13.80 4.99
CA ILE A 177 5.99 -12.49 4.82
C ILE A 177 7.07 -11.42 4.91
N ALA A 178 7.17 -10.54 3.93
CA ALA A 178 8.12 -9.44 3.94
C ALA A 178 7.49 -8.13 3.47
N PHE A 179 8.03 -7.02 3.96
CA PHE A 179 7.68 -5.67 3.51
C PHE A 179 8.85 -5.08 2.72
N ILE A 180 8.59 -4.52 1.54
CA ILE A 180 9.61 -3.83 0.75
C ILE A 180 10.25 -2.66 1.52
N HIS A 181 9.49 -2.07 2.45
CA HIS A 181 9.92 -0.96 3.29
C HIS A 181 11.06 -1.31 4.24
N ASP A 182 11.28 -2.59 4.54
CA ASP A 182 12.38 -3.07 5.37
C ASP A 182 13.70 -3.17 4.59
N ALA A 183 13.61 -3.22 3.24
CA ALA A 183 14.74 -3.30 2.33
C ALA A 183 15.10 -1.89 1.81
N ASN A 184 15.68 -1.06 2.65
CA ASN A 184 15.98 0.36 2.38
C ASN A 184 17.33 0.60 1.66
N THR A 185 18.04 -0.44 1.25
CA THR A 185 19.25 -0.35 0.43
C THR A 185 19.15 -1.27 -0.78
N GLU A 186 19.84 -0.96 -1.87
CA GLU A 186 19.85 -1.80 -3.07
C GLU A 186 20.32 -3.23 -2.81
N VAL A 187 21.26 -3.41 -1.89
CA VAL A 187 21.75 -4.75 -1.50
C VAL A 187 20.61 -5.53 -0.85
N LYS A 188 19.92 -4.94 0.15
CA LYS A 188 18.79 -5.56 0.84
C LYS A 188 17.61 -5.84 -0.10
N LYS A 189 17.34 -4.94 -1.07
CA LYS A 189 16.32 -5.18 -2.10
C LYS A 189 16.66 -6.39 -2.95
N ARG A 190 17.91 -6.51 -3.43
CA ARG A 190 18.36 -7.66 -4.21
C ARG A 190 18.25 -8.98 -3.43
N GLU A 191 18.66 -8.97 -2.16
CA GLU A 191 18.51 -10.14 -1.27
C GLU A 191 17.04 -10.50 -1.08
N LEU A 192 16.17 -9.51 -0.83
CA LEU A 192 14.74 -9.72 -0.66
C LEU A 192 14.11 -10.31 -1.93
N PHE A 193 14.41 -9.74 -3.10
CA PHE A 193 13.91 -10.26 -4.37
C PHE A 193 14.46 -11.66 -4.70
N ALA A 194 15.68 -11.98 -4.27
CA ALA A 194 16.20 -13.34 -4.38
C ALA A 194 15.39 -14.33 -3.53
N LYS A 195 15.03 -13.96 -2.29
CA LYS A 195 14.15 -14.76 -1.42
C LYS A 195 12.74 -14.93 -1.99
N VAL A 196 12.19 -13.87 -2.62
CA VAL A 196 10.90 -13.94 -3.30
C VAL A 196 10.98 -14.92 -4.48
N ARG A 197 11.99 -14.79 -5.35
CA ARG A 197 12.18 -15.70 -6.50
C ARG A 197 12.42 -17.15 -6.12
N SER A 198 13.03 -17.40 -4.96
CA SER A 198 13.27 -18.78 -4.46
C SER A 198 12.07 -19.37 -3.71
N GLY A 199 10.99 -18.60 -3.50
CA GLY A 199 9.83 -19.00 -2.73
C GLY A 199 10.07 -19.07 -1.22
N GLN A 200 11.17 -18.54 -0.71
CA GLN A 200 11.38 -18.37 0.74
C GLN A 200 10.44 -17.29 1.30
N VAL A 201 10.24 -16.20 0.55
CA VAL A 201 9.22 -15.20 0.84
C VAL A 201 8.07 -15.44 -0.13
N ARG A 202 6.91 -15.78 0.43
CA ARG A 202 5.69 -16.11 -0.33
C ARG A 202 4.75 -14.91 -0.49
N VAL A 203 4.86 -13.92 0.39
CA VAL A 203 4.08 -12.68 0.34
C VAL A 203 5.01 -11.49 0.50
N LEU A 204 5.06 -10.64 -0.52
CA LEU A 204 5.76 -9.37 -0.48
C LEU A 204 4.73 -8.23 -0.52
N MET A 205 4.71 -7.41 0.52
CA MET A 205 3.85 -6.23 0.60
C MET A 205 4.63 -4.95 0.37
N GLY A 206 4.02 -4.01 -0.34
CA GLY A 206 4.63 -2.70 -0.55
C GLY A 206 3.72 -1.70 -1.22
N SER A 207 4.18 -0.44 -1.29
CA SER A 207 3.51 0.58 -2.08
C SER A 207 3.86 0.44 -3.56
N THR A 208 2.99 0.94 -4.43
CA THR A 208 3.24 0.98 -5.88
C THR A 208 4.51 1.76 -6.21
N ALA A 209 4.78 2.84 -5.47
CA ALA A 209 6.00 3.64 -5.65
C ALA A 209 7.29 2.84 -5.38
N LYS A 210 7.27 1.87 -4.44
CA LYS A 210 8.47 1.09 -4.09
C LYS A 210 8.62 -0.24 -4.84
N MET A 211 7.51 -0.81 -5.28
CA MET A 211 7.50 -2.11 -5.98
C MET A 211 7.17 -2.00 -7.46
N GLY A 212 6.49 -0.93 -7.88
CA GLY A 212 6.02 -0.76 -9.25
C GLY A 212 7.01 -0.07 -10.19
N ALA A 213 8.07 0.55 -9.65
CA ALA A 213 9.19 1.06 -10.43
C ALA A 213 10.28 -0.02 -10.46
N GLY A 214 10.28 -0.81 -11.52
CA GLY A 214 11.30 -1.81 -11.82
C GLY A 214 12.55 -1.19 -12.39
#